data_dc50fce1b07b05008ecc16a639a91e0c
#
_entry.id   dc50fce1b07b05008ecc16a639a91e0c
#
_cell.length_a   1.000
_cell.length_b   1.000
_cell.length_c   1.000
_cell.angle_alpha   90.00
_cell.angle_beta   90.00
_cell.angle_gamma   90.00
#
_symmetry.space_group_name_H-M   'P 1'
#
loop_
_entity.id
_entity.type
_entity.pdbx_description
1 polymer ?
#
loop_
_entity_poly.entity_id
_entity_poly.type
_entity_poly.pdbx_seq_one_letter_code
_entity_poly.pdbx_strand_id
1 'polypeptide(L)'
;RIKASIGQSYYFSDRRVTLNQQPDEFDTQNRTGPIVNISSQLNQNFTIAANSAWMSNGDNAQRDFQAYYVGNKGNLYNVGYFYRNNIPDRQSSYDQAVASFIQPVKDNWRIMGHAQYDLDNSLMREYLLGVNYESCCWAVSVYGRSYYNDLDDPNAPDVHRKRAVMAELTLKGLGAFNNKLASLLENRVLGFNKINQSWTQR
;
A
#
# COMPACT_ATOMS: atom_id res chain seq x y z
N ARG A 1 15.84 9.48 13.91
CA ARG A 1 15.31 8.68 15.04
C ARG A 1 15.06 7.27 14.54
N ILE A 2 15.64 6.27 15.24
CA ILE A 2 15.48 4.85 14.91
C ILE A 2 14.54 4.21 15.94
N LYS A 3 13.63 3.38 15.47
CA LYS A 3 12.78 2.49 16.30
C LYS A 3 12.98 1.07 15.80
N ALA A 4 13.21 0.14 16.71
CA ALA A 4 13.28 -1.28 16.41
C ALA A 4 12.49 -2.04 17.45
N SER A 5 11.80 -3.09 17.02
CA SER A 5 11.09 -4.02 17.89
C SER A 5 11.26 -5.44 17.39
N ILE A 6 11.31 -6.37 18.31
CA ILE A 6 11.25 -7.80 18.06
C ILE A 6 10.16 -8.40 18.95
N GLY A 7 9.39 -9.32 18.42
CA GLY A 7 8.32 -9.98 19.14
C GLY A 7 8.13 -11.43 18.68
N GLN A 8 7.58 -12.23 19.56
CA GLN A 8 7.14 -13.60 19.29
C GLN A 8 5.94 -13.91 20.19
N SER A 9 4.93 -14.59 19.65
CA SER A 9 3.78 -15.03 20.43
C SER A 9 3.91 -16.50 20.78
N TYR A 10 3.60 -16.82 22.03
CA TYR A 10 3.54 -18.20 22.53
C TYR A 10 2.13 -18.49 23.06
N TYR A 11 1.55 -19.61 22.66
CA TYR A 11 0.22 -20.06 23.06
C TYR A 11 0.36 -21.20 24.05
N PHE A 12 -0.27 -21.06 25.22
CA PHE A 12 -0.22 -22.06 26.28
C PHE A 12 -1.18 -23.25 26.07
N SER A 13 -2.00 -23.18 25.02
CA SER A 13 -2.90 -24.24 24.58
C SER A 13 -2.90 -24.32 23.05
N ASP A 14 -3.21 -25.50 22.53
CA ASP A 14 -3.34 -25.71 21.08
C ASP A 14 -4.42 -24.77 20.52
N ARG A 15 -4.06 -24.08 19.44
CA ARG A 15 -5.03 -23.26 18.72
C ARG A 15 -5.97 -24.18 17.94
N ARG A 16 -7.26 -24.11 18.26
CA ARG A 16 -8.31 -24.91 17.61
C ARG A 16 -9.24 -24.07 16.75
N VAL A 17 -9.12 -22.76 16.80
CA VAL A 17 -9.95 -21.82 16.05
C VAL A 17 -9.07 -21.07 15.07
N THR A 18 -9.34 -21.25 13.81
CA THR A 18 -8.71 -20.53 12.70
C THR A 18 -9.77 -19.78 11.92
N LEU A 19 -9.39 -18.76 11.19
CA LEU A 19 -10.29 -18.03 10.29
C LEU A 19 -10.72 -18.89 9.08
N ASN A 20 -9.97 -19.95 8.79
CA ASN A 20 -10.23 -20.89 7.71
C ASN A 20 -10.86 -22.18 8.24
N GLN A 21 -11.69 -22.81 7.43
CA GLN A 21 -12.41 -24.04 7.83
C GLN A 21 -11.49 -25.26 8.01
N GLN A 22 -10.27 -25.20 7.46
CA GLN A 22 -9.23 -26.23 7.66
C GLN A 22 -8.00 -25.56 8.25
N PRO A 23 -7.66 -25.84 9.53
CA PRO A 23 -6.43 -25.34 10.12
C PRO A 23 -5.22 -26.01 9.49
N ASP A 24 -4.31 -25.22 8.96
CA ASP A 24 -3.01 -25.69 8.53
C ASP A 24 -2.16 -26.13 9.71
N GLU A 25 -1.14 -26.99 9.47
CA GLU A 25 -0.19 -27.45 10.49
C GLU A 25 0.46 -26.27 11.25
N PHE A 26 0.63 -25.12 10.58
CA PHE A 26 1.16 -23.89 11.17
C PHE A 26 0.17 -23.17 12.10
N ASP A 27 -1.12 -23.31 11.85
CA ASP A 27 -2.17 -22.70 12.66
C ASP A 27 -2.32 -23.37 14.03
N THR A 28 -1.92 -24.63 14.15
CA THR A 28 -2.01 -25.43 15.38
C THR A 28 -0.77 -25.34 16.27
N GLN A 29 0.32 -24.69 15.80
CA GLN A 29 1.56 -24.61 16.57
C GLN A 29 1.44 -23.69 17.80
N ASN A 30 2.13 -24.08 18.88
CA ASN A 30 2.12 -23.35 20.15
C ASN A 30 2.88 -22.03 20.11
N ARG A 31 3.61 -21.72 19.06
CA ARG A 31 4.37 -20.48 18.90
C ARG A 31 4.32 -19.95 17.47
N THR A 32 4.33 -18.65 17.33
CA THR A 32 4.64 -18.02 16.04
C THR A 32 6.15 -17.97 15.83
N GLY A 33 6.58 -17.75 14.59
CA GLY A 33 7.95 -17.32 14.33
C GLY A 33 8.20 -15.89 14.87
N PRO A 34 9.45 -15.45 14.90
CA PRO A 34 9.79 -14.10 15.32
C PRO A 34 9.28 -13.06 14.32
N ILE A 35 8.94 -11.86 14.83
CA ILE A 35 8.57 -10.70 14.05
C ILE A 35 9.58 -9.60 14.38
N VAL A 36 10.16 -9.00 13.36
CA VAL A 36 11.10 -7.90 13.49
C VAL A 36 10.57 -6.68 12.73
N ASN A 37 10.52 -5.54 13.40
CA ASN A 37 10.16 -4.27 12.78
C ASN A 37 11.26 -3.25 13.04
N ILE A 38 11.71 -2.59 11.99
CA ILE A 38 12.71 -1.51 12.05
C ILE A 38 12.16 -0.34 11.28
N SER A 39 12.17 0.85 11.88
CA SER A 39 11.82 2.07 11.19
C SER A 39 12.77 3.19 11.58
N SER A 40 13.10 4.03 10.63
CA SER A 40 13.98 5.18 10.84
C SER A 40 13.47 6.40 10.09
N GLN A 41 13.34 7.49 10.81
CA GLN A 41 13.21 8.80 10.21
C GLN A 41 14.62 9.40 10.11
N LEU A 42 15.21 9.33 8.91
CA LEU A 42 16.56 9.79 8.65
C LEU A 42 16.66 11.31 8.77
N ASN A 43 15.65 12.02 8.29
CA ASN A 43 15.45 13.45 8.48
C ASN A 43 13.94 13.77 8.54
N GLN A 44 13.57 15.05 8.60
CA GLN A 44 12.16 15.47 8.70
C GLN A 44 11.30 15.00 7.51
N ASN A 45 11.93 14.77 6.37
CA ASN A 45 11.28 14.48 5.10
C ASN A 45 11.36 13.00 4.69
N PHE A 46 12.40 12.28 5.13
CA PHE A 46 12.66 10.92 4.63
C PHE A 46 12.51 9.86 5.73
N THR A 47 11.68 8.86 5.44
CA THR A 47 11.40 7.73 6.34
C THR A 47 11.61 6.42 5.61
N ILE A 48 12.23 5.46 6.29
CA ILE A 48 12.35 4.08 5.86
C ILE A 48 11.75 3.16 6.91
N ALA A 49 11.18 2.05 6.48
CA ALA A 49 10.68 1.00 7.36
C ALA A 49 10.93 -0.38 6.71
N ALA A 50 11.29 -1.34 7.53
CA ALA A 50 11.44 -2.73 7.15
C ALA A 50 10.77 -3.60 8.20
N ASN A 51 9.96 -4.55 7.76
CA ASN A 51 9.29 -5.52 8.61
C ASN A 51 9.58 -6.90 8.06
N SER A 52 9.83 -7.86 8.94
CA SER A 52 9.96 -9.26 8.57
C SER A 52 9.29 -10.13 9.62
N ALA A 53 8.53 -11.13 9.16
CA ALA A 53 7.93 -12.14 10.00
C ALA A 53 8.32 -13.51 9.45
N TRP A 54 8.62 -14.42 10.35
CA TRP A 54 8.95 -15.80 10.02
C TRP A 54 7.85 -16.74 10.52
N MET A 55 7.76 -17.90 9.89
CA MET A 55 6.97 -19.02 10.39
C MET A 55 7.74 -19.71 11.51
N SER A 56 7.06 -20.57 12.26
CA SER A 56 7.68 -21.33 13.35
C SER A 56 8.76 -22.32 12.89
N ASN A 57 8.71 -22.77 11.61
CA ASN A 57 9.74 -23.60 10.98
C ASN A 57 10.98 -22.82 10.52
N GLY A 58 10.97 -21.49 10.64
CA GLY A 58 12.06 -20.61 10.21
C GLY A 58 11.92 -20.02 8.82
N ASP A 59 10.93 -20.42 8.02
CA ASP A 59 10.68 -19.85 6.70
C ASP A 59 10.15 -18.41 6.81
N ASN A 60 10.45 -17.59 5.81
CA ASN A 60 9.92 -16.25 5.75
C ASN A 60 8.44 -16.28 5.34
N ALA A 61 7.57 -15.82 6.25
CA ALA A 61 6.15 -15.60 5.96
C ALA A 61 5.88 -14.24 5.30
N GLN A 62 6.67 -13.22 5.70
CA GLN A 62 6.46 -11.86 5.27
C GLN A 62 7.75 -11.06 5.27
N ARG A 63 7.94 -10.23 4.26
CA ARG A 63 8.98 -9.19 4.22
C ARG A 63 8.38 -7.94 3.59
N ASP A 64 8.52 -6.83 4.27
CA ASP A 64 8.10 -5.52 3.76
C ASP A 64 9.27 -4.57 3.88
N PHE A 65 9.52 -3.86 2.82
CA PHE A 65 10.41 -2.72 2.81
C PHE A 65 9.67 -1.52 2.24
N GLN A 66 9.78 -0.39 2.89
CA GLN A 66 9.12 0.84 2.47
C GLN A 66 10.05 2.02 2.68
N ALA A 67 10.13 2.89 1.70
CA ALA A 67 10.82 4.16 1.81
C ALA A 67 9.92 5.27 1.22
N TYR A 68 9.79 6.38 1.91
CA TYR A 68 9.07 7.52 1.41
C TYR A 68 9.70 8.85 1.80
N TYR A 69 9.58 9.79 0.89
CA TYR A 69 10.00 11.17 1.04
C TYR A 69 8.79 12.10 0.95
N VAL A 70 8.63 12.98 1.92
CA VAL A 70 7.61 14.03 1.95
C VAL A 70 8.30 15.38 1.98
N GLY A 71 8.22 16.13 0.91
CA GLY A 71 8.85 17.44 0.82
C GLY A 71 7.96 18.57 1.32
N ASN A 72 8.56 19.69 1.67
CA ASN A 72 7.89 20.85 2.26
C ASN A 72 6.88 21.53 1.32
N LYS A 73 6.98 21.28 0.01
CA LYS A 73 6.04 21.80 -1.02
C LYS A 73 4.87 20.87 -1.28
N GLY A 74 4.69 19.81 -0.49
CA GLY A 74 3.64 18.81 -0.69
C GLY A 74 3.97 17.78 -1.78
N ASN A 75 5.24 17.65 -2.18
CA ASN A 75 5.70 16.56 -3.01
C ASN A 75 5.90 15.31 -2.16
N LEU A 76 5.54 14.16 -2.72
CA LEU A 76 5.68 12.85 -2.10
C LEU A 76 6.22 11.86 -3.12
N TYR A 77 7.20 11.08 -2.70
CA TYR A 77 7.69 9.94 -3.46
C TYR A 77 7.79 8.75 -2.53
N ASN A 78 7.32 7.60 -2.95
CA ASN A 78 7.49 6.36 -2.21
C ASN A 78 7.86 5.19 -3.11
N VAL A 79 8.55 4.24 -2.50
CA VAL A 79 8.80 2.92 -3.05
C VAL A 79 8.55 1.90 -1.96
N GLY A 80 8.02 0.75 -2.34
CA GLY A 80 7.75 -0.35 -1.44
C GLY A 80 8.03 -1.69 -2.12
N TYR A 81 8.43 -2.64 -1.31
CA TYR A 81 8.56 -4.05 -1.66
C TYR A 81 7.79 -4.86 -0.64
N PHE A 82 6.96 -5.79 -1.09
CA PHE A 82 6.08 -6.59 -0.26
C PHE A 82 6.14 -8.04 -0.70
N TYR A 83 6.55 -8.89 0.21
CA TYR A 83 6.58 -10.33 0.05
C TYR A 83 5.68 -11.00 1.08
N ARG A 84 4.85 -11.92 0.63
CA ARG A 84 4.04 -12.81 1.47
C ARG A 84 4.15 -14.22 0.94
N ASN A 85 4.48 -15.14 1.81
CA ASN A 85 4.48 -16.56 1.51
C ASN A 85 3.32 -17.23 2.25
N ASN A 86 2.75 -18.24 1.63
CA ASN A 86 1.73 -19.10 2.23
C ASN A 86 0.52 -18.33 2.77
N ILE A 87 -0.15 -17.58 1.87
CA ILE A 87 -1.44 -16.97 2.17
C ILE A 87 -2.46 -18.12 2.20
N PRO A 88 -3.18 -18.35 3.32
CA PRO A 88 -4.25 -19.34 3.38
C PRO A 88 -5.23 -19.10 2.23
N ASP A 89 -5.67 -20.18 1.58
CA ASP A 89 -6.53 -20.21 0.38
C ASP A 89 -5.88 -19.74 -0.94
N ARG A 90 -4.60 -19.34 -0.93
CA ARG A 90 -3.84 -19.01 -2.14
C ARG A 90 -2.57 -19.85 -2.17
N GLN A 91 -2.44 -20.70 -3.16
CA GLN A 91 -1.22 -21.50 -3.40
C GLN A 91 -0.06 -20.66 -3.99
N SER A 92 -0.18 -19.35 -3.99
CA SER A 92 0.78 -18.44 -4.61
C SER A 92 1.40 -17.51 -3.58
N SER A 93 2.71 -17.35 -3.66
CA SER A 93 3.43 -16.26 -3.00
C SER A 93 2.96 -14.91 -3.59
N TYR A 94 3.04 -13.89 -2.77
CA TYR A 94 2.77 -12.52 -3.18
C TYR A 94 4.09 -11.77 -3.15
N ASP A 95 4.63 -11.45 -4.31
CA ASP A 95 5.89 -10.72 -4.43
C ASP A 95 5.68 -9.49 -5.31
N GLN A 96 5.73 -8.29 -4.72
CA GLN A 96 5.35 -7.08 -5.40
C GLN A 96 6.25 -5.89 -5.08
N ALA A 97 6.55 -5.12 -6.12
CA ALA A 97 7.16 -3.82 -6.02
C ALA A 97 6.12 -2.72 -6.30
N VAL A 98 6.16 -1.66 -5.52
CA VAL A 98 5.26 -0.52 -5.63
C VAL A 98 6.06 0.76 -5.71
N ALA A 99 5.66 1.67 -6.60
CA ALA A 99 6.21 3.02 -6.66
C ALA A 99 5.07 4.04 -6.83
N SER A 100 5.17 5.18 -6.16
CA SER A 100 4.17 6.25 -6.28
C SER A 100 4.82 7.61 -6.13
N PHE A 101 4.20 8.60 -6.75
CA PHE A 101 4.62 9.99 -6.58
C PHE A 101 3.44 10.95 -6.62
N ILE A 102 3.60 12.06 -5.94
CA ILE A 102 2.77 13.25 -6.05
C ILE A 102 3.71 14.44 -6.19
N GLN A 103 3.57 15.18 -7.26
CA GLN A 103 4.45 16.31 -7.57
C GLN A 103 3.61 17.56 -7.87
N PRO A 104 3.71 18.61 -7.03
CA PRO A 104 3.24 19.95 -7.39
C PRO A 104 4.04 20.49 -8.59
N VAL A 105 3.34 20.95 -9.62
CA VAL A 105 3.96 21.53 -10.84
C VAL A 105 3.88 23.05 -10.78
N LYS A 106 2.76 23.58 -10.35
CA LYS A 106 2.48 24.99 -10.10
C LYS A 106 1.64 25.11 -8.82
N ASP A 107 1.38 26.32 -8.37
CA ASP A 107 0.68 26.60 -7.11
C ASP A 107 -0.63 25.82 -6.95
N ASN A 108 -1.35 25.59 -8.05
CA ASN A 108 -2.66 24.96 -8.04
C ASN A 108 -2.68 23.60 -8.74
N TRP A 109 -1.60 23.16 -9.39
CA TRP A 109 -1.54 21.94 -10.17
C TRP A 109 -0.63 20.89 -9.53
N ARG A 110 -1.11 19.67 -9.49
CA ARG A 110 -0.33 18.49 -9.07
C ARG A 110 -0.48 17.36 -10.08
N ILE A 111 0.59 16.65 -10.30
CA ILE A 111 0.57 15.37 -11.02
C ILE A 111 0.79 14.25 -10.01
N MET A 112 0.17 13.11 -10.24
CA MET A 112 0.28 11.94 -9.40
C MET A 112 0.39 10.67 -10.22
N GLY A 113 1.16 9.73 -9.73
CA GLY A 113 1.31 8.43 -10.32
C GLY A 113 1.47 7.34 -9.29
N HIS A 114 0.99 6.16 -9.64
CA HIS A 114 1.14 4.93 -8.87
C HIS A 114 1.36 3.77 -9.82
N ALA A 115 2.27 2.87 -9.47
CA ALA A 115 2.54 1.65 -10.20
C ALA A 115 2.76 0.50 -9.23
N GLN A 116 2.21 -0.66 -9.54
CA GLN A 116 2.34 -1.90 -8.80
C GLN A 116 2.72 -3.02 -9.76
N TYR A 117 3.88 -3.62 -9.53
CA TYR A 117 4.45 -4.66 -10.35
C TYR A 117 4.53 -5.97 -9.57
N ASP A 118 4.04 -7.04 -10.15
CA ASP A 118 4.12 -8.40 -9.65
C ASP A 118 5.44 -9.02 -10.14
N LEU A 119 6.31 -9.38 -9.21
CA LEU A 119 7.62 -9.93 -9.51
C LEU A 119 7.54 -11.43 -9.83
N ASP A 120 6.62 -12.16 -9.20
CA ASP A 120 6.42 -13.58 -9.45
C ASP A 120 5.92 -13.83 -10.88
N ASN A 121 4.92 -13.05 -11.31
CA ASN A 121 4.30 -13.20 -12.62
C ASN A 121 4.91 -12.27 -13.68
N SER A 122 5.91 -11.45 -13.32
CA SER A 122 6.52 -10.45 -14.20
C SER A 122 5.48 -9.54 -14.88
N LEU A 123 4.49 -9.09 -14.13
CA LEU A 123 3.30 -8.44 -14.64
C LEU A 123 3.04 -7.08 -13.97
N MET A 124 2.72 -6.05 -14.76
CA MET A 124 2.21 -4.78 -14.23
C MET A 124 0.76 -4.97 -13.74
N ARG A 125 0.55 -5.07 -12.43
CA ARG A 125 -0.78 -5.29 -11.83
C ARG A 125 -1.68 -4.08 -11.92
N GLU A 126 -1.13 -2.92 -11.57
CA GLU A 126 -1.87 -1.67 -11.58
C GLU A 126 -0.95 -0.52 -11.95
N TYR A 127 -1.47 0.42 -12.69
CA TYR A 127 -0.89 1.75 -12.80
C TYR A 127 -1.98 2.81 -12.86
N LEU A 128 -1.69 3.94 -12.27
CA LEU A 128 -2.53 5.13 -12.24
C LEU A 128 -1.67 6.33 -12.58
N LEU A 129 -2.22 7.22 -13.40
CA LEU A 129 -1.63 8.53 -13.68
C LEU A 129 -2.75 9.56 -13.66
N GLY A 130 -2.54 10.69 -12.99
CA GLY A 130 -3.55 11.71 -12.87
C GLY A 130 -3.01 13.11 -12.66
N VAL A 131 -3.89 14.06 -12.86
CA VAL A 131 -3.67 15.46 -12.59
C VAL A 131 -4.77 15.98 -11.65
N ASN A 132 -4.39 16.85 -10.76
CA ASN A 132 -5.29 17.54 -9.86
C ASN A 132 -5.07 19.05 -10.01
N TYR A 133 -6.17 19.78 -10.17
CA TYR A 133 -6.21 21.23 -10.04
C TYR A 133 -6.98 21.60 -8.77
N GLU A 134 -6.44 22.50 -7.99
CA GLU A 134 -7.04 22.91 -6.72
C GLU A 134 -7.12 24.44 -6.65
N SER A 135 -8.33 24.96 -6.42
CA SER A 135 -8.62 26.36 -6.15
C SER A 135 -9.00 26.55 -4.66
N CYS A 136 -9.29 27.77 -4.25
CA CYS A 136 -9.74 28.07 -2.88
C CYS A 136 -10.98 27.27 -2.47
N CYS A 137 -11.93 27.08 -3.36
CA CYS A 137 -13.28 26.62 -3.06
C CYS A 137 -13.67 25.30 -3.74
N TRP A 138 -12.90 24.83 -4.71
CA TRP A 138 -13.13 23.59 -5.45
C TRP A 138 -11.83 22.95 -5.92
N ALA A 139 -11.88 21.67 -6.19
CA ALA A 139 -10.80 20.93 -6.82
C ALA A 139 -11.35 19.99 -7.89
N VAL A 140 -10.58 19.79 -8.95
CA VAL A 140 -10.87 18.81 -10.01
C VAL A 140 -9.70 17.87 -10.14
N SER A 141 -9.99 16.59 -10.15
CA SER A 141 -9.04 15.53 -10.41
C SER A 141 -9.45 14.74 -11.64
N VAL A 142 -8.52 14.52 -12.56
CA VAL A 142 -8.71 13.64 -13.71
C VAL A 142 -7.58 12.60 -13.67
N TYR A 143 -7.95 11.32 -13.69
CA TYR A 143 -6.97 10.24 -13.64
C TYR A 143 -7.37 9.04 -14.49
N GLY A 144 -6.36 8.44 -15.11
CA GLY A 144 -6.45 7.17 -15.79
C GLY A 144 -5.94 6.05 -14.89
N ARG A 145 -6.63 4.92 -14.85
CA ARG A 145 -6.25 3.72 -14.11
C ARG A 145 -6.36 2.50 -14.98
N SER A 146 -5.37 1.63 -14.89
CA SER A 146 -5.41 0.31 -15.51
C SER A 146 -5.03 -0.73 -14.48
N TYR A 147 -5.86 -1.76 -14.30
CA TYR A 147 -5.71 -2.77 -13.26
C TYR A 147 -6.35 -4.09 -13.67
N TYR A 148 -5.95 -5.18 -13.03
CA TYR A 148 -6.60 -6.48 -13.17
C TYR A 148 -7.76 -6.64 -12.17
N ASN A 149 -8.84 -7.29 -12.63
CA ASN A 149 -10.01 -7.53 -11.79
C ASN A 149 -9.75 -8.42 -10.62
N ASP A 150 -9.07 -9.51 -10.93
CA ASP A 150 -8.77 -10.59 -10.03
C ASP A 150 -7.26 -10.62 -9.81
N LEU A 151 -6.89 -10.87 -8.57
CA LEU A 151 -5.49 -10.86 -8.14
C LEU A 151 -4.98 -12.28 -7.89
N ASP A 152 -5.87 -13.27 -7.92
CA ASP A 152 -5.55 -14.63 -7.49
C ASP A 152 -4.80 -15.40 -8.57
N ASP A 153 -5.19 -15.26 -9.84
CA ASP A 153 -4.46 -15.80 -10.98
C ASP A 153 -4.53 -14.85 -12.18
N PRO A 154 -3.49 -14.06 -12.43
CA PRO A 154 -3.45 -13.14 -13.57
C PRO A 154 -3.49 -13.84 -14.94
N ASN A 155 -3.26 -15.15 -14.99
CA ASN A 155 -3.28 -15.94 -16.21
C ASN A 155 -4.59 -16.72 -16.41
N ALA A 156 -5.53 -16.60 -15.44
CA ALA A 156 -6.84 -17.24 -15.60
C ALA A 156 -7.60 -16.66 -16.80
N PRO A 157 -8.37 -17.48 -17.54
CA PRO A 157 -9.05 -17.06 -18.77
C PRO A 157 -10.06 -15.94 -18.58
N ASP A 158 -10.56 -15.75 -17.36
CA ASP A 158 -11.55 -14.72 -17.00
C ASP A 158 -10.92 -13.44 -16.43
N VAL A 159 -9.59 -13.39 -16.28
CA VAL A 159 -8.87 -12.23 -15.76
C VAL A 159 -8.58 -11.25 -16.88
N HIS A 160 -9.26 -10.12 -16.85
CA HIS A 160 -9.09 -9.09 -17.86
C HIS A 160 -8.55 -7.80 -17.25
N ARG A 161 -7.61 -7.19 -17.98
CA ARG A 161 -7.13 -5.84 -17.66
C ARG A 161 -8.25 -4.83 -17.91
N LYS A 162 -8.70 -4.18 -16.84
CA LYS A 162 -9.65 -3.06 -16.91
C LYS A 162 -8.90 -1.74 -17.05
N ARG A 163 -9.47 -0.84 -17.84
CA ARG A 163 -9.01 0.54 -17.99
C ARG A 163 -10.17 1.47 -17.70
N ALA A 164 -9.91 2.50 -16.91
CA ALA A 164 -10.89 3.50 -16.54
C ALA A 164 -10.25 4.89 -16.59
N VAL A 165 -11.01 5.86 -17.09
CA VAL A 165 -10.70 7.27 -16.91
C VAL A 165 -11.77 7.85 -16.00
N MET A 166 -11.35 8.54 -14.98
CA MET A 166 -12.23 9.07 -13.94
C MET A 166 -11.98 10.59 -13.79
N ALA A 167 -13.06 11.33 -13.64
CA ALA A 167 -13.03 12.75 -13.28
C ALA A 167 -13.81 12.94 -11.98
N GLU A 168 -13.27 13.72 -11.08
CA GLU A 168 -13.86 13.99 -9.78
C GLU A 168 -13.81 15.50 -9.50
N LEU A 169 -14.96 16.05 -9.12
CA LEU A 169 -15.11 17.44 -8.66
C LEU A 169 -15.35 17.41 -7.15
N THR A 170 -14.51 18.13 -6.41
CA THR A 170 -14.66 18.33 -4.98
C THR A 170 -14.98 19.78 -4.71
N LEU A 171 -16.08 20.04 -4.01
CA LEU A 171 -16.46 21.39 -3.55
C LEU A 171 -16.04 21.52 -2.08
N LYS A 172 -15.12 22.44 -1.81
CA LYS A 172 -14.63 22.70 -0.45
C LYS A 172 -15.70 23.45 0.34
N GLY A 173 -15.96 23.02 1.57
CA GLY A 173 -16.91 23.71 2.47
C GLY A 173 -18.35 23.19 2.46
N LEU A 174 -18.73 22.23 1.60
CA LEU A 174 -20.05 21.60 1.59
C LEU A 174 -20.15 20.29 2.40
N GLY A 175 -19.22 20.05 3.30
CA GLY A 175 -19.16 18.82 4.11
C GLY A 175 -18.18 17.79 3.54
N ALA A 176 -17.99 16.71 4.28
CA ALA A 176 -17.10 15.61 3.89
C ALA A 176 -17.73 14.78 2.77
N PHE A 177 -17.55 15.19 1.52
CA PHE A 177 -17.82 14.31 0.39
C PHE A 177 -16.76 13.20 0.35
N ASN A 178 -17.23 11.99 0.16
CA ASN A 178 -16.37 10.80 0.03
C ASN A 178 -15.53 10.92 -1.26
N ASN A 179 -14.34 11.50 -1.14
CA ASN A 179 -13.41 11.68 -2.26
C ASN A 179 -12.80 10.33 -2.61
N LYS A 180 -13.28 9.71 -3.69
CA LYS A 180 -12.83 8.37 -4.13
C LYS A 180 -11.35 8.35 -4.48
N LEU A 181 -10.84 9.42 -5.07
CA LEU A 181 -9.42 9.54 -5.38
C LEU A 181 -8.59 9.63 -4.10
N ALA A 182 -9.00 10.46 -3.13
CA ALA A 182 -8.29 10.57 -1.85
C ALA A 182 -8.26 9.23 -1.13
N SER A 183 -9.37 8.52 -1.02
CA SER A 183 -9.43 7.20 -0.38
C SER A 183 -8.60 6.15 -1.13
N LEU A 184 -8.54 6.21 -2.45
CA LEU A 184 -7.70 5.35 -3.26
C LEU A 184 -6.21 5.64 -3.00
N LEU A 185 -5.83 6.92 -2.96
CA LEU A 185 -4.45 7.32 -2.67
C LEU A 185 -4.06 7.02 -1.22
N GLU A 186 -4.94 7.19 -0.25
CA GLU A 186 -4.71 6.81 1.15
C GLU A 186 -4.39 5.33 1.32
N ASN A 187 -5.09 4.48 0.58
CA ASN A 187 -4.89 3.04 0.62
C ASN A 187 -3.68 2.54 -0.18
N ARG A 188 -3.22 3.31 -1.17
CA ARG A 188 -2.19 2.88 -2.13
C ARG A 188 -0.87 3.63 -2.00
N VAL A 189 -0.90 4.86 -1.50
CA VAL A 189 0.27 5.76 -1.49
C VAL A 189 0.73 6.00 -0.06
N LEU A 190 1.82 5.37 0.32
CA LEU A 190 2.42 5.54 1.64
C LEU A 190 2.81 6.99 1.90
N GLY A 191 2.43 7.51 3.06
CA GLY A 191 2.70 8.89 3.45
C GLY A 191 1.68 9.92 2.92
N PHE A 192 0.67 9.51 2.15
CA PHE A 192 -0.37 10.40 1.63
C PHE A 192 -1.09 11.16 2.76
N ASN A 193 -1.40 10.50 3.87
CA ASN A 193 -2.06 11.12 5.03
C ASN A 193 -1.30 12.33 5.60
N LYS A 194 0.03 12.36 5.47
CA LYS A 194 0.83 13.51 5.90
C LYS A 194 0.65 14.72 5.00
N ILE A 195 0.32 14.50 3.73
CA ILE A 195 0.08 15.56 2.76
C ILE A 195 -1.40 15.97 2.77
N ASN A 196 -2.31 15.02 2.97
CA ASN A 196 -3.75 15.25 2.93
C ASN A 196 -4.20 16.29 3.97
N GLN A 197 -3.58 16.33 5.15
CA GLN A 197 -3.84 17.38 6.14
C GLN A 197 -3.50 18.79 5.62
N SER A 198 -2.53 18.91 4.73
CA SER A 198 -2.20 20.19 4.09
C SER A 198 -3.17 20.58 2.97
N TRP A 199 -3.98 19.65 2.47
CA TRP A 199 -4.96 19.87 1.42
C TRP A 199 -6.30 20.37 1.98
N THR A 200 -6.62 20.01 3.22
CA THR A 200 -7.88 20.41 3.87
C THR A 200 -7.79 21.70 4.66
N GLN A 201 -6.58 22.24 4.90
CA GLN A 201 -6.35 23.42 5.75
C GLN A 201 -5.92 24.70 5.00
N ARG A 202 -5.92 24.72 3.67
CA ARG A 202 -5.64 25.95 2.90
C ARG A 202 -6.88 26.55 2.28
#